data_cfe54c81dfe67ddd88ae0a2215a19155
#
_entry.id   cfe54c81dfe67ddd88ae0a2215a19155
#
_cell.length_a   1.000
_cell.length_b   1.000
_cell.length_c   1.000
_cell.angle_alpha   90.00
_cell.angle_beta   90.00
_cell.angle_gamma   90.00
#
_symmetry.space_group_name_H-M   'P 1'
#
loop_
_entity.id
_entity.type
_entity.pdbx_description
1 polymer ?
#
loop_
_entity_poly.entity_id
_entity_poly.type
_entity_poly.pdbx_seq_one_letter_code
_entity_poly.pdbx_strand_id
1 'polypeptide(L)'
;VSPEHKVRIVKALKADGKIVAMTGDGVNDAPSLKAADVGVAMGITGTDVAKNAADLILTDDNFATIAKAIAEGRGIYENIKKAVLFLLSSNFGEIMTMLAAILLGLGSPLKPSHILWINLITDSLPALALGVDQNDPRHFMNRPPRPRNESLFAGGGLGCTLFYGFLIAFISTTAFLQLPISLLLAGKLPLTLENLRILLNVPEILTRCQTYAFTVLGISQLFHAIGMRDVETSVFRMNHLENKLMAAAFFIGLSLQVLVTEIPYFVTAFGTCRLSLSEWARLILLAAMPLLAHELLLLLPGKKAGSSFPSSASTAASRRPESAAESR
;
A
#
# COMPACT_ATOMS: atom_id res chain seq x y z
N VAL A 1 -6.93 44.52 -8.98
CA VAL A 1 -5.59 43.90 -9.32
C VAL A 1 -5.69 43.50 -10.77
N SER A 2 -4.72 43.90 -11.62
CA SER A 2 -4.73 43.51 -13.04
C SER A 2 -4.46 41.99 -13.17
N PRO A 3 -4.93 41.35 -14.26
CA PRO A 3 -4.66 39.93 -14.53
C PRO A 3 -3.18 39.55 -14.44
N GLU A 4 -2.30 40.41 -14.93
CA GLU A 4 -0.86 40.22 -14.88
C GLU A 4 -0.30 40.18 -13.46
N HIS A 5 -0.82 41.05 -12.59
CA HIS A 5 -0.42 41.04 -11.16
C HIS A 5 -0.83 39.73 -10.47
N LYS A 6 -2.02 39.21 -10.77
CA LYS A 6 -2.47 37.92 -10.23
C LYS A 6 -1.55 36.79 -10.64
N VAL A 7 -1.16 36.72 -11.92
CA VAL A 7 -0.21 35.72 -12.43
C VAL A 7 1.16 35.89 -11.78
N ARG A 8 1.66 37.11 -11.58
CA ARG A 8 2.95 37.36 -10.90
C ARG A 8 2.94 36.89 -9.44
N ILE A 9 1.84 37.13 -8.71
CA ILE A 9 1.69 36.65 -7.34
C ILE A 9 1.71 35.14 -7.28
N VAL A 10 0.95 34.46 -8.16
CA VAL A 10 0.92 32.98 -8.24
C VAL A 10 2.33 32.45 -8.52
N LYS A 11 3.03 33.01 -9.52
CA LYS A 11 4.40 32.59 -9.88
C LYS A 11 5.40 32.82 -8.75
N ALA A 12 5.31 33.94 -8.03
CA ALA A 12 6.18 34.24 -6.90
C ALA A 12 5.97 33.25 -5.75
N LEU A 13 4.74 32.92 -5.39
CA LEU A 13 4.42 31.91 -4.38
C LEU A 13 4.89 30.50 -4.78
N LYS A 14 4.77 30.15 -6.06
CA LYS A 14 5.29 28.87 -6.60
C LYS A 14 6.82 28.83 -6.57
N ALA A 15 7.48 29.94 -6.86
CA ALA A 15 8.95 30.05 -6.78
C ALA A 15 9.45 29.90 -5.34
N ASP A 16 8.64 30.33 -4.35
CA ASP A 16 8.89 30.14 -2.91
C ASP A 16 8.58 28.70 -2.43
N GLY A 17 8.28 27.77 -3.37
CA GLY A 17 8.05 26.35 -3.09
C GLY A 17 6.65 26.04 -2.55
N LYS A 18 5.70 26.97 -2.60
CA LYS A 18 4.33 26.77 -2.14
C LYS A 18 3.45 26.13 -3.20
N ILE A 19 2.49 25.32 -2.76
CA ILE A 19 1.38 24.84 -3.59
C ILE A 19 0.30 25.92 -3.58
N VAL A 20 -0.06 26.45 -4.74
CA VAL A 20 -0.94 27.61 -4.87
C VAL A 20 -2.26 27.20 -5.50
N ALA A 21 -3.36 27.40 -4.76
CA ALA A 21 -4.71 27.38 -5.31
C ALA A 21 -5.14 28.81 -5.65
N MET A 22 -5.71 29.02 -6.83
CA MET A 22 -6.23 30.31 -7.27
C MET A 22 -7.71 30.19 -7.58
N THR A 23 -8.52 31.08 -7.02
CA THR A 23 -9.95 31.17 -7.30
C THR A 23 -10.25 32.35 -8.23
N GLY A 24 -11.22 32.17 -9.14
CA GLY A 24 -11.64 33.22 -10.07
C GLY A 24 -12.99 32.93 -10.70
N ASP A 25 -13.66 33.98 -11.15
CA ASP A 25 -14.99 33.92 -11.77
C ASP A 25 -15.03 34.55 -13.17
N GLY A 26 -14.06 35.40 -13.51
CA GLY A 26 -14.04 36.19 -14.72
C GLY A 26 -13.02 35.74 -15.78
N VAL A 27 -13.20 36.26 -17.00
CA VAL A 27 -12.28 36.08 -18.13
C VAL A 27 -10.85 36.54 -17.76
N ASN A 28 -10.73 37.58 -16.95
CA ASN A 28 -9.48 38.15 -16.48
C ASN A 28 -8.71 37.23 -15.52
N ASP A 29 -9.38 36.25 -14.94
CA ASP A 29 -8.78 35.29 -14.00
C ASP A 29 -8.21 34.05 -14.69
N ALA A 30 -8.63 33.76 -15.92
CA ALA A 30 -8.23 32.56 -16.65
C ALA A 30 -6.70 32.37 -16.74
N PRO A 31 -5.86 33.39 -17.00
CA PRO A 31 -4.42 33.23 -17.00
C PRO A 31 -3.84 32.86 -15.62
N SER A 32 -4.41 33.41 -14.53
CA SER A 32 -3.97 33.11 -13.16
C SER A 32 -4.47 31.75 -12.66
N LEU A 33 -5.68 31.33 -13.05
CA LEU A 33 -6.20 29.98 -12.83
C LEU A 33 -5.29 28.93 -13.45
N LYS A 34 -4.91 29.11 -14.74
CA LYS A 34 -3.96 28.22 -15.43
C LYS A 34 -2.54 28.23 -14.85
N ALA A 35 -2.10 29.34 -14.29
CA ALA A 35 -0.77 29.48 -13.72
C ALA A 35 -0.65 28.83 -12.33
N ALA A 36 -1.75 28.67 -11.61
CA ALA A 36 -1.80 28.03 -10.29
C ALA A 36 -1.47 26.54 -10.36
N ASP A 37 -1.25 25.91 -9.21
CA ASP A 37 -1.17 24.44 -9.12
C ASP A 37 -2.57 23.83 -9.12
N VAL A 38 -3.57 24.55 -8.62
CA VAL A 38 -4.99 24.21 -8.71
C VAL A 38 -5.79 25.50 -9.01
N GLY A 39 -6.34 25.60 -10.21
CA GLY A 39 -7.29 26.64 -10.58
C GLY A 39 -8.70 26.25 -10.15
N VAL A 40 -9.42 27.16 -9.48
CA VAL A 40 -10.78 26.92 -8.99
C VAL A 40 -11.71 28.01 -9.55
N ALA A 41 -12.68 27.61 -10.38
CA ALA A 41 -13.69 28.51 -10.92
C ALA A 41 -15.01 28.44 -10.16
N MET A 42 -15.74 29.57 -10.13
CA MET A 42 -17.12 29.60 -9.63
C MET A 42 -18.07 28.95 -10.65
N GLY A 43 -18.98 28.11 -10.17
CA GLY A 43 -19.89 27.35 -11.02
C GLY A 43 -21.16 28.13 -11.40
N ILE A 44 -21.68 28.97 -10.50
CA ILE A 44 -22.89 29.77 -10.72
C ILE A 44 -22.51 31.09 -11.37
N THR A 45 -21.62 31.87 -10.74
CA THR A 45 -21.22 33.20 -11.19
C THR A 45 -20.09 33.22 -12.19
N GLY A 46 -19.34 32.10 -12.32
CA GLY A 46 -18.17 32.01 -13.18
C GLY A 46 -18.50 31.96 -14.67
N THR A 47 -17.69 32.69 -15.46
CA THR A 47 -17.76 32.65 -16.93
C THR A 47 -17.25 31.31 -17.47
N ASP A 48 -17.69 30.93 -18.67
CA ASP A 48 -17.22 29.69 -19.33
C ASP A 48 -15.70 29.71 -19.57
N VAL A 49 -15.12 30.89 -19.79
CA VAL A 49 -13.67 31.06 -19.93
C VAL A 49 -12.94 30.72 -18.64
N ALA A 50 -13.44 31.18 -17.48
CA ALA A 50 -12.87 30.81 -16.17
C ALA A 50 -13.03 29.32 -15.89
N LYS A 51 -14.22 28.75 -16.15
CA LYS A 51 -14.50 27.32 -15.97
C LYS A 51 -13.61 26.43 -16.81
N ASN A 52 -13.38 26.81 -18.08
CA ASN A 52 -12.49 26.07 -18.99
C ASN A 52 -11.00 26.22 -18.65
N ALA A 53 -10.62 27.23 -17.88
CA ALA A 53 -9.24 27.45 -17.44
C ALA A 53 -8.94 26.81 -16.09
N ALA A 54 -9.97 26.39 -15.33
CA ALA A 54 -9.84 25.85 -13.99
C ALA A 54 -9.75 24.32 -13.99
N ASP A 55 -9.10 23.77 -12.96
CA ASP A 55 -9.02 22.34 -12.67
C ASP A 55 -10.22 21.85 -11.88
N LEU A 56 -10.87 22.77 -11.11
CA LEU A 56 -12.00 22.48 -10.24
C LEU A 56 -13.08 23.55 -10.38
N ILE A 57 -14.35 23.15 -10.40
CA ILE A 57 -15.50 24.06 -10.48
C ILE A 57 -16.33 23.91 -9.20
N LEU A 58 -16.55 25.01 -8.47
CA LEU A 58 -17.41 25.07 -7.29
C LEU A 58 -18.87 25.23 -7.72
N THR A 59 -19.63 24.16 -7.66
CA THR A 59 -21.03 24.15 -8.09
C THR A 59 -21.97 24.99 -7.21
N ASP A 60 -21.54 25.28 -5.98
CA ASP A 60 -22.27 26.05 -4.97
C ASP A 60 -21.69 27.45 -4.73
N ASP A 61 -20.66 27.85 -5.46
CA ASP A 61 -19.88 29.09 -5.29
C ASP A 61 -19.45 29.36 -3.83
N ASN A 62 -19.32 28.31 -3.04
CA ASN A 62 -19.00 28.43 -1.61
C ASN A 62 -17.53 28.12 -1.34
N PHE A 63 -16.78 29.12 -0.86
CA PHE A 63 -15.36 28.95 -0.49
C PHE A 63 -15.12 27.88 0.59
N ALA A 64 -16.10 27.60 1.47
CA ALA A 64 -15.97 26.53 2.45
C ALA A 64 -15.85 25.14 1.80
N THR A 65 -16.39 24.98 0.59
CA THR A 65 -16.28 23.75 -0.21
C THR A 65 -14.85 23.50 -0.67
N ILE A 66 -14.02 24.53 -0.83
CA ILE A 66 -12.58 24.38 -1.12
C ILE A 66 -11.88 23.62 0.02
N ALA A 67 -12.20 23.95 1.28
CA ALA A 67 -11.60 23.24 2.42
C ALA A 67 -11.99 21.76 2.43
N LYS A 68 -13.23 21.43 2.06
CA LYS A 68 -13.68 20.03 1.91
C LYS A 68 -12.95 19.35 0.76
N ALA A 69 -12.80 20.02 -0.39
CA ALA A 69 -12.07 19.49 -1.54
C ALA A 69 -10.59 19.21 -1.21
N ILE A 70 -9.94 20.10 -0.43
CA ILE A 70 -8.57 19.87 0.05
C ILE A 70 -8.53 18.64 0.98
N ALA A 71 -9.48 18.50 1.89
CA ALA A 71 -9.55 17.36 2.79
C ALA A 71 -9.73 16.05 2.03
N GLU A 72 -10.66 16.01 1.08
CA GLU A 72 -10.85 14.84 0.19
C GLU A 72 -9.62 14.52 -0.64
N GLY A 73 -9.00 15.52 -1.26
CA GLY A 73 -7.76 15.33 -2.04
C GLY A 73 -6.61 14.77 -1.20
N ARG A 74 -6.47 15.21 0.05
CA ARG A 74 -5.48 14.64 0.98
C ARG A 74 -5.82 13.20 1.35
N GLY A 75 -7.11 12.88 1.56
CA GLY A 75 -7.59 11.53 1.82
C GLY A 75 -7.32 10.58 0.65
N ILE A 76 -7.63 11.02 -0.57
CA ILE A 76 -7.35 10.27 -1.80
C ILE A 76 -5.86 9.95 -1.94
N TYR A 77 -4.99 10.93 -1.69
CA TYR A 77 -3.55 10.69 -1.75
C TYR A 77 -3.07 9.67 -0.71
N GLU A 78 -3.59 9.72 0.53
CA GLU A 78 -3.28 8.71 1.55
C GLU A 78 -3.72 7.32 1.11
N ASN A 79 -4.90 7.19 0.54
CA ASN A 79 -5.40 5.93 0.03
C ASN A 79 -4.55 5.39 -1.11
N ILE A 80 -4.16 6.24 -2.07
CA ILE A 80 -3.23 5.86 -3.14
C ILE A 80 -1.90 5.38 -2.55
N LYS A 81 -1.35 6.11 -1.57
CA LYS A 81 -0.10 5.74 -0.91
C LYS A 81 -0.21 4.37 -0.23
N LYS A 82 -1.28 4.13 0.53
CA LYS A 82 -1.55 2.83 1.18
C LYS A 82 -1.62 1.69 0.15
N ALA A 83 -2.40 1.87 -0.92
CA ALA A 83 -2.56 0.88 -1.98
C ALA A 83 -1.23 0.58 -2.70
N VAL A 84 -0.43 1.62 -3.03
CA VAL A 84 0.88 1.46 -3.67
C VAL A 84 1.86 0.73 -2.76
N LEU A 85 1.96 1.12 -1.48
CA LEU A 85 2.85 0.46 -0.53
C LEU A 85 2.44 -1.00 -0.27
N PHE A 86 1.14 -1.28 -0.21
CA PHE A 86 0.60 -2.63 -0.15
C PHE A 86 1.03 -3.48 -1.34
N LEU A 87 0.78 -3.01 -2.57
CA LEU A 87 1.15 -3.72 -3.80
C LEU A 87 2.66 -3.94 -3.91
N LEU A 88 3.47 -2.92 -3.58
CA LEU A 88 4.92 -3.03 -3.63
C LEU A 88 5.46 -4.02 -2.59
N SER A 89 4.91 -4.06 -1.38
CA SER A 89 5.31 -5.04 -0.36
C SER A 89 4.92 -6.47 -0.75
N SER A 90 3.74 -6.66 -1.31
CA SER A 90 3.25 -7.95 -1.81
C SER A 90 4.15 -8.47 -2.95
N ASN A 91 4.34 -7.67 -3.99
CA ASN A 91 5.20 -8.04 -5.14
C ASN A 91 6.66 -8.26 -4.73
N PHE A 92 7.20 -7.46 -3.80
CA PHE A 92 8.53 -7.69 -3.24
C PHE A 92 8.61 -9.03 -2.51
N GLY A 93 7.57 -9.41 -1.76
CA GLY A 93 7.45 -10.71 -1.10
C GLY A 93 7.47 -11.87 -2.10
N GLU A 94 6.75 -11.75 -3.22
CA GLU A 94 6.75 -12.74 -4.31
C GLU A 94 8.15 -12.91 -4.92
N ILE A 95 8.78 -11.80 -5.30
CA ILE A 95 10.12 -11.80 -5.90
C ILE A 95 11.12 -12.44 -4.94
N MET A 96 11.09 -12.09 -3.66
CA MET A 96 12.00 -12.63 -2.67
C MET A 96 11.75 -14.11 -2.38
N THR A 97 10.51 -14.59 -2.43
CA THR A 97 10.17 -16.02 -2.33
C THR A 97 10.76 -16.80 -3.49
N MET A 98 10.60 -16.30 -4.72
CA MET A 98 11.16 -16.92 -5.91
C MET A 98 12.69 -16.90 -5.88
N LEU A 99 13.28 -15.76 -5.53
CA LEU A 99 14.73 -15.58 -5.46
C LEU A 99 15.35 -16.51 -4.41
N ALA A 100 14.76 -16.64 -3.23
CA ALA A 100 15.25 -17.54 -2.18
C ALA A 100 15.28 -18.99 -2.65
N ALA A 101 14.23 -19.46 -3.32
CA ALA A 101 14.19 -20.82 -3.85
C ALA A 101 15.23 -21.04 -4.95
N ILE A 102 15.41 -20.07 -5.86
CA ILE A 102 16.42 -20.16 -6.93
C ILE A 102 17.85 -20.22 -6.35
N LEU A 103 18.16 -19.31 -5.41
CA LEU A 103 19.50 -19.26 -4.78
C LEU A 103 19.81 -20.54 -3.99
N LEU A 104 18.82 -21.16 -3.38
CA LEU A 104 18.96 -22.43 -2.68
C LEU A 104 18.92 -23.66 -3.64
N GLY A 105 18.60 -23.46 -4.91
CA GLY A 105 18.46 -24.52 -5.91
C GLY A 105 17.34 -25.52 -5.59
N LEU A 106 16.22 -25.02 -5.01
CA LEU A 106 15.09 -25.84 -4.56
C LEU A 106 13.97 -26.00 -5.59
N GLY A 107 14.15 -25.51 -6.81
CA GLY A 107 13.09 -25.45 -7.81
C GLY A 107 12.16 -24.26 -7.60
N SER A 108 11.17 -24.10 -8.49
CA SER A 108 10.23 -22.97 -8.42
C SER A 108 9.14 -23.18 -7.36
N PRO A 109 8.99 -22.29 -6.36
CA PRO A 109 7.94 -22.42 -5.34
C PRO A 109 6.57 -22.05 -5.87
N LEU A 110 6.47 -21.33 -6.99
CA LEU A 110 5.22 -20.89 -7.61
C LEU A 110 5.23 -21.22 -9.11
N LYS A 111 4.06 -21.52 -9.65
CA LYS A 111 3.85 -21.64 -11.09
C LYS A 111 3.48 -20.27 -11.68
N PRO A 112 3.68 -20.02 -12.98
CA PRO A 112 3.26 -18.77 -13.62
C PRO A 112 1.76 -18.47 -13.43
N SER A 113 0.92 -19.50 -13.46
CA SER A 113 -0.53 -19.39 -13.20
C SER A 113 -0.82 -18.90 -11.77
N HIS A 114 -0.02 -19.31 -10.79
CA HIS A 114 -0.15 -18.86 -9.39
C HIS A 114 0.15 -17.37 -9.27
N ILE A 115 1.25 -16.91 -9.85
CA ILE A 115 1.66 -15.49 -9.83
C ILE A 115 0.61 -14.61 -10.52
N LEU A 116 0.13 -15.06 -11.70
CA LEU A 116 -0.92 -14.33 -12.41
C LEU A 116 -2.20 -14.23 -11.58
N TRP A 117 -2.61 -15.31 -10.92
CA TRP A 117 -3.78 -15.33 -10.05
C TRP A 117 -3.64 -14.37 -8.88
N ILE A 118 -2.51 -14.40 -8.20
CA ILE A 118 -2.24 -13.53 -7.07
C ILE A 118 -2.34 -12.07 -7.49
N ASN A 119 -1.59 -11.66 -8.49
CA ASN A 119 -1.56 -10.27 -8.96
C ASN A 119 -2.92 -9.77 -9.48
N LEU A 120 -3.69 -10.66 -10.14
CA LEU A 120 -4.98 -10.27 -10.71
C LEU A 120 -6.12 -10.26 -9.68
N ILE A 121 -6.12 -11.19 -8.74
CA ILE A 121 -7.26 -11.41 -7.84
C ILE A 121 -6.93 -10.95 -6.41
N THR A 122 -5.92 -11.57 -5.78
CA THR A 122 -5.67 -11.36 -4.35
C THR A 122 -5.01 -10.01 -4.05
N ASP A 123 -4.32 -9.40 -5.00
CA ASP A 123 -3.75 -8.06 -4.87
C ASP A 123 -4.72 -6.96 -5.30
N SER A 124 -5.39 -7.15 -6.45
CA SER A 124 -6.21 -6.09 -7.04
C SER A 124 -7.44 -5.75 -6.22
N LEU A 125 -8.14 -6.75 -5.66
CA LEU A 125 -9.35 -6.51 -4.88
C LEU A 125 -9.07 -5.72 -3.59
N PRO A 126 -8.08 -6.08 -2.75
CA PRO A 126 -7.72 -5.30 -1.58
C PRO A 126 -7.14 -3.92 -1.93
N ALA A 127 -6.32 -3.81 -3.00
CA ALA A 127 -5.79 -2.53 -3.43
C ALA A 127 -6.90 -1.55 -3.81
N LEU A 128 -7.94 -2.01 -4.53
CA LEU A 128 -9.12 -1.22 -4.83
C LEU A 128 -9.87 -0.80 -3.57
N ALA A 129 -10.00 -1.72 -2.60
CA ALA A 129 -10.65 -1.44 -1.33
C ALA A 129 -9.89 -0.40 -0.48
N LEU A 130 -8.54 -0.43 -0.51
CA LEU A 130 -7.69 0.60 0.11
C LEU A 130 -7.84 1.96 -0.59
N GLY A 131 -8.01 1.96 -1.92
CA GLY A 131 -8.18 3.17 -2.72
C GLY A 131 -9.43 3.98 -2.38
N VAL A 132 -10.47 3.34 -1.83
CA VAL A 132 -11.73 3.99 -1.45
C VAL A 132 -11.99 3.99 0.07
N ASP A 133 -10.95 3.73 0.88
CA ASP A 133 -11.09 3.70 2.33
C ASP A 133 -11.48 5.07 2.89
N GLN A 134 -12.34 5.08 3.90
CA GLN A 134 -12.75 6.31 4.55
C GLN A 134 -11.64 6.78 5.51
N ASN A 135 -11.25 8.02 5.34
CA ASN A 135 -10.24 8.66 6.19
C ASN A 135 -10.89 9.76 7.03
N ASP A 136 -10.47 9.94 8.29
CA ASP A 136 -10.91 11.10 9.09
C ASP A 136 -10.19 12.37 8.61
N PRO A 137 -10.92 13.35 8.04
CA PRO A 137 -10.33 14.59 7.55
C PRO A 137 -9.54 15.33 8.62
N ARG A 138 -9.94 15.22 9.90
CA ARG A 138 -9.28 15.90 11.02
C ARG A 138 -7.82 15.45 11.20
N HIS A 139 -7.53 14.21 10.82
CA HIS A 139 -6.18 13.65 10.96
C HIS A 139 -5.15 14.35 10.05
N PHE A 140 -5.51 14.75 8.83
CA PHE A 140 -4.57 15.37 7.90
C PHE A 140 -4.74 16.88 7.72
N MET A 141 -5.89 17.45 8.06
CA MET A 141 -6.07 18.91 7.95
C MET A 141 -5.23 19.66 8.97
N ASN A 142 -4.89 19.04 10.11
CA ASN A 142 -4.00 19.61 11.12
C ASN A 142 -2.49 19.46 10.77
N ARG A 143 -2.16 18.71 9.73
CA ARG A 143 -0.77 18.56 9.27
C ARG A 143 -0.43 19.66 8.26
N PRO A 144 0.82 20.14 8.23
CA PRO A 144 1.25 21.09 7.19
C PRO A 144 1.12 20.46 5.80
N PRO A 145 1.02 21.30 4.74
CA PRO A 145 1.05 20.82 3.37
C PRO A 145 2.31 20.00 3.09
N ARG A 146 2.18 18.96 2.29
CA ARG A 146 3.32 18.14 1.91
C ARG A 146 4.26 18.89 0.98
N PRO A 147 5.59 18.66 1.10
CA PRO A 147 6.54 19.16 0.13
C PRO A 147 6.23 18.64 -1.28
N ARG A 148 6.43 19.50 -2.29
CA ARG A 148 6.14 19.17 -3.70
C ARG A 148 6.88 17.92 -4.20
N ASN A 149 8.08 17.66 -3.66
CA ASN A 149 8.98 16.57 -4.06
C ASN A 149 8.94 15.39 -3.06
N GLU A 150 7.89 15.26 -2.26
CA GLU A 150 7.78 14.16 -1.31
C GLU A 150 7.62 12.83 -2.06
N SER A 151 8.50 11.89 -1.77
CA SER A 151 8.41 10.52 -2.31
C SER A 151 7.24 9.78 -1.68
N LEU A 152 6.60 8.86 -2.41
CA LEU A 152 5.61 7.93 -1.88
C LEU A 152 6.18 7.08 -0.73
N PHE A 153 7.51 6.85 -0.73
CA PHE A 153 8.21 6.15 0.33
C PHE A 153 8.56 7.02 1.54
N ALA A 154 8.30 8.34 1.47
CA ALA A 154 8.56 9.24 2.59
C ALA A 154 7.78 8.80 3.83
N GLY A 155 8.32 9.15 4.98
CA GLY A 155 7.69 8.81 6.24
C GLY A 155 7.74 7.33 6.63
N GLY A 156 8.78 6.58 6.20
CA GLY A 156 8.95 5.16 6.55
C GLY A 156 8.28 4.17 5.60
N GLY A 157 7.70 4.64 4.48
CA GLY A 157 7.06 3.77 3.50
C GLY A 157 7.99 2.70 2.94
N LEU A 158 9.28 3.04 2.69
CA LEU A 158 10.28 2.05 2.25
C LEU A 158 10.51 0.97 3.31
N GLY A 159 10.68 1.37 4.58
CA GLY A 159 10.85 0.41 5.68
C GLY A 159 9.65 -0.52 5.84
N CYS A 160 8.43 0.03 5.70
CA CYS A 160 7.19 -0.74 5.71
C CYS A 160 7.16 -1.76 4.55
N THR A 161 7.42 -1.32 3.32
CA THR A 161 7.46 -2.17 2.13
C THR A 161 8.47 -3.32 2.28
N LEU A 162 9.69 -3.02 2.70
CA LEU A 162 10.73 -4.04 2.88
C LEU A 162 10.38 -5.01 4.02
N PHE A 163 9.93 -4.50 5.17
CA PHE A 163 9.58 -5.34 6.31
C PHE A 163 8.50 -6.35 5.97
N TYR A 164 7.35 -5.88 5.44
CA TYR A 164 6.25 -6.78 5.09
C TYR A 164 6.61 -7.68 3.91
N GLY A 165 7.35 -7.19 2.92
CA GLY A 165 7.81 -8.01 1.82
C GLY A 165 8.73 -9.14 2.26
N PHE A 166 9.71 -8.88 3.13
CA PHE A 166 10.55 -9.95 3.71
C PHE A 166 9.74 -10.90 4.60
N LEU A 167 8.79 -10.39 5.38
CA LEU A 167 7.91 -11.24 6.19
C LEU A 167 7.08 -12.19 5.32
N ILE A 168 6.44 -11.66 4.26
CA ILE A 168 5.66 -12.45 3.31
C ILE A 168 6.54 -13.49 2.62
N ALA A 169 7.75 -13.11 2.19
CA ALA A 169 8.70 -14.05 1.61
C ALA A 169 9.10 -15.17 2.59
N PHE A 170 9.35 -14.81 3.83
CA PHE A 170 9.73 -15.76 4.87
C PHE A 170 8.62 -16.78 5.15
N ILE A 171 7.37 -16.32 5.35
CA ILE A 171 6.25 -17.24 5.63
C ILE A 171 5.91 -18.10 4.41
N SER A 172 6.01 -17.56 3.19
CA SER A 172 5.75 -18.30 1.95
C SER A 172 6.82 -19.38 1.71
N THR A 173 8.09 -19.04 1.93
CA THR A 173 9.19 -20.00 1.87
C THR A 173 9.07 -21.07 2.97
N THR A 174 8.65 -20.68 4.16
CA THR A 174 8.37 -21.63 5.27
C THR A 174 7.24 -22.58 4.89
N ALA A 175 6.16 -22.09 4.29
CA ALA A 175 5.09 -22.94 3.79
C ALA A 175 5.58 -23.93 2.71
N PHE A 176 6.37 -23.43 1.76
CA PHE A 176 6.96 -24.26 0.70
C PHE A 176 7.82 -25.41 1.27
N LEU A 177 8.60 -25.15 2.30
CA LEU A 177 9.51 -26.11 2.90
C LEU A 177 8.87 -26.97 3.99
N GLN A 178 7.65 -26.67 4.43
CA GLN A 178 6.99 -27.34 5.55
C GLN A 178 6.87 -28.85 5.33
N LEU A 179 6.41 -29.28 4.16
CA LEU A 179 6.22 -30.70 3.86
C LEU A 179 7.56 -31.45 3.76
N PRO A 180 8.55 -31.05 2.93
CA PRO A 180 9.80 -31.77 2.86
C PRO A 180 10.55 -31.81 4.19
N ILE A 181 10.53 -30.75 4.98
CA ILE A 181 11.12 -30.74 6.32
C ILE A 181 10.40 -31.77 7.23
N SER A 182 9.08 -31.80 7.21
CA SER A 182 8.33 -32.77 8.03
C SER A 182 8.61 -34.23 7.64
N LEU A 183 8.78 -34.49 6.34
CA LEU A 183 9.11 -35.83 5.84
C LEU A 183 10.54 -36.26 6.25
N LEU A 184 11.53 -35.35 6.18
CA LEU A 184 12.90 -35.63 6.63
C LEU A 184 12.95 -35.92 8.13
N LEU A 185 12.22 -35.11 8.93
CA LEU A 185 12.16 -35.33 10.38
C LEU A 185 11.48 -36.65 10.74
N ALA A 186 10.38 -37.00 10.08
CA ALA A 186 9.68 -38.27 10.30
C ALA A 186 10.56 -39.47 9.89
N GLY A 187 11.32 -39.36 8.81
CA GLY A 187 12.26 -40.37 8.32
C GLY A 187 13.59 -40.40 9.09
N LYS A 188 13.76 -39.50 10.09
CA LYS A 188 15.04 -39.35 10.82
C LYS A 188 16.24 -39.09 9.92
N LEU A 189 15.99 -38.42 8.78
CA LEU A 189 17.05 -38.06 7.81
C LEU A 189 17.60 -36.67 8.15
N PRO A 190 18.88 -36.39 7.85
CA PRO A 190 19.47 -35.10 8.14
C PRO A 190 18.83 -33.98 7.26
N LEU A 191 18.63 -32.82 7.88
CA LEU A 191 18.16 -31.62 7.20
C LEU A 191 19.27 -30.97 6.40
N THR A 192 19.50 -31.52 5.18
CA THR A 192 20.49 -31.00 4.23
C THR A 192 19.77 -30.43 3.01
N LEU A 193 20.41 -29.47 2.30
CA LEU A 193 19.88 -28.93 1.04
C LEU A 193 19.75 -30.03 -0.02
N GLU A 194 20.65 -31.02 0.00
CA GLU A 194 20.59 -32.15 -0.92
C GLU A 194 19.35 -33.01 -0.71
N ASN A 195 19.05 -33.39 0.53
CA ASN A 195 17.84 -34.15 0.85
C ASN A 195 16.57 -33.39 0.54
N LEU A 196 16.53 -32.04 0.77
CA LEU A 196 15.42 -31.20 0.36
C LEU A 196 15.23 -31.21 -1.15
N ARG A 197 16.29 -31.08 -1.93
CA ARG A 197 16.26 -31.14 -3.40
C ARG A 197 15.75 -32.49 -3.91
N ILE A 198 16.22 -33.58 -3.31
CA ILE A 198 15.76 -34.95 -3.68
C ILE A 198 14.23 -35.05 -3.50
N LEU A 199 13.71 -34.60 -2.36
CA LEU A 199 12.27 -34.63 -2.11
C LEU A 199 11.50 -33.71 -3.06
N LEU A 200 12.00 -32.51 -3.33
CA LEU A 200 11.37 -31.55 -4.23
C LEU A 200 11.45 -31.95 -5.71
N ASN A 201 12.29 -32.91 -6.09
CA ASN A 201 12.28 -33.50 -7.42
C ASN A 201 11.14 -34.53 -7.62
N VAL A 202 10.45 -34.93 -6.55
CA VAL A 202 9.26 -35.78 -6.65
C VAL A 202 8.07 -34.89 -7.02
N PRO A 203 7.42 -35.08 -8.20
CA PRO A 203 6.38 -34.19 -8.72
C PRO A 203 5.20 -33.97 -7.76
N GLU A 204 4.75 -35.01 -7.07
CA GLU A 204 3.64 -34.96 -6.12
C GLU A 204 3.97 -34.09 -4.90
N ILE A 205 5.20 -34.25 -4.35
CA ILE A 205 5.68 -33.46 -3.22
C ILE A 205 5.83 -32.01 -3.65
N LEU A 206 6.46 -31.76 -4.80
CA LEU A 206 6.64 -30.39 -5.33
C LEU A 206 5.30 -29.70 -5.53
N THR A 207 4.32 -30.35 -6.14
CA THR A 207 2.97 -29.79 -6.37
C THR A 207 2.31 -29.40 -5.06
N ARG A 208 2.42 -30.23 -4.03
CA ARG A 208 1.87 -29.91 -2.70
C ARG A 208 2.60 -28.75 -2.03
N CYS A 209 3.94 -28.70 -2.10
CA CYS A 209 4.73 -27.59 -1.61
C CYS A 209 4.38 -26.26 -2.34
N GLN A 210 4.24 -26.31 -3.65
CA GLN A 210 3.79 -25.17 -4.45
C GLN A 210 2.38 -24.71 -4.05
N THR A 211 1.46 -25.64 -3.79
CA THR A 211 0.12 -25.29 -3.32
C THR A 211 0.16 -24.62 -1.96
N TYR A 212 1.02 -25.07 -1.02
CA TYR A 212 1.19 -24.44 0.28
C TYR A 212 1.72 -23.02 0.15
N ALA A 213 2.80 -22.81 -0.63
CA ALA A 213 3.37 -21.49 -0.86
C ALA A 213 2.35 -20.54 -1.50
N PHE A 214 1.65 -21.01 -2.53
CA PHE A 214 0.61 -20.25 -3.23
C PHE A 214 -0.53 -19.86 -2.29
N THR A 215 -1.00 -20.78 -1.46
CA THR A 215 -2.10 -20.54 -0.50
C THR A 215 -1.68 -19.53 0.57
N VAL A 216 -0.49 -19.70 1.16
CA VAL A 216 0.01 -18.76 2.20
C VAL A 216 0.26 -17.39 1.60
N LEU A 217 0.87 -17.32 0.41
CA LEU A 217 1.15 -16.05 -0.25
C LEU A 217 -0.15 -15.29 -0.52
N GLY A 218 -1.14 -15.90 -1.20
CA GLY A 218 -2.40 -15.26 -1.53
C GLY A 218 -3.21 -14.83 -0.31
N ILE A 219 -3.32 -15.68 0.72
CA ILE A 219 -4.08 -15.34 1.93
C ILE A 219 -3.35 -14.31 2.80
N SER A 220 -2.00 -14.36 2.87
CA SER A 220 -1.24 -13.39 3.65
C SER A 220 -1.40 -11.95 3.15
N GLN A 221 -1.59 -11.76 1.85
CA GLN A 221 -1.88 -10.45 1.26
C GLN A 221 -3.25 -9.91 1.69
N LEU A 222 -4.26 -10.78 1.81
CA LEU A 222 -5.57 -10.37 2.33
C LEU A 222 -5.47 -9.87 3.77
N PHE A 223 -4.72 -10.57 4.63
CA PHE A 223 -4.46 -10.13 5.99
C PHE A 223 -3.60 -8.88 6.06
N HIS A 224 -2.57 -8.77 5.20
CA HIS A 224 -1.72 -7.60 5.12
C HIS A 224 -2.49 -6.35 4.71
N ALA A 225 -3.42 -6.45 3.77
CA ALA A 225 -4.26 -5.33 3.34
C ALA A 225 -5.12 -4.76 4.47
N ILE A 226 -5.62 -5.62 5.38
CA ILE A 226 -6.39 -5.17 6.56
C ILE A 226 -5.50 -4.29 7.45
N GLY A 227 -4.25 -4.70 7.72
CA GLY A 227 -3.30 -3.91 8.52
C GLY A 227 -2.88 -2.60 7.84
N MET A 228 -2.86 -2.57 6.50
CA MET A 228 -2.49 -1.37 5.73
C MET A 228 -3.59 -0.30 5.69
N ARG A 229 -4.82 -0.59 6.13
CA ARG A 229 -5.88 0.42 6.25
C ARG A 229 -5.48 1.56 7.19
N ASP A 230 -4.93 1.19 8.34
CA ASP A 230 -4.42 2.16 9.31
C ASP A 230 -3.23 1.55 10.06
N VAL A 231 -2.03 2.03 9.76
CA VAL A 231 -0.79 1.53 10.37
C VAL A 231 -0.56 2.02 11.80
N GLU A 232 -1.40 2.94 12.29
CA GLU A 232 -1.30 3.55 13.63
C GLU A 232 -2.32 2.97 14.61
N THR A 233 -3.35 2.29 14.10
CA THR A 233 -4.46 1.75 14.92
C THR A 233 -4.45 0.23 14.92
N SER A 234 -4.67 -0.38 16.09
CA SER A 234 -4.82 -1.84 16.21
C SER A 234 -5.99 -2.33 15.36
N VAL A 235 -5.79 -3.41 14.63
CA VAL A 235 -6.82 -4.04 13.80
C VAL A 235 -8.07 -4.37 14.61
N PHE A 236 -7.92 -4.77 15.89
CA PHE A 236 -9.06 -5.07 16.75
C PHE A 236 -9.88 -3.85 17.19
N ARG A 237 -9.34 -2.64 17.02
CA ARG A 237 -10.02 -1.37 17.29
C ARG A 237 -10.54 -0.69 16.06
N MET A 238 -10.11 -1.12 14.87
CA MET A 238 -10.61 -0.60 13.61
C MET A 238 -12.08 -0.96 13.41
N ASN A 239 -12.86 -0.02 12.87
CA ASN A 239 -14.21 -0.32 12.42
C ASN A 239 -14.17 -1.00 11.04
N HIS A 240 -14.25 -2.33 11.02
CA HIS A 240 -14.22 -3.10 9.78
C HIS A 240 -15.47 -2.92 8.91
N LEU A 241 -16.59 -2.45 9.47
CA LEU A 241 -17.84 -2.25 8.73
C LEU A 241 -17.86 -0.92 7.95
N GLU A 242 -16.97 0.01 8.25
CA GLU A 242 -16.84 1.26 7.48
C GLU A 242 -16.39 1.01 6.06
N ASN A 243 -15.43 0.11 5.85
CA ASN A 243 -15.00 -0.29 4.50
C ASN A 243 -15.59 -1.66 4.13
N LYS A 244 -16.84 -1.65 3.65
CA LYS A 244 -17.53 -2.87 3.20
C LYS A 244 -16.82 -3.53 2.01
N LEU A 245 -16.12 -2.73 1.19
CA LEU A 245 -15.39 -3.27 0.04
C LEU A 245 -14.16 -4.07 0.49
N MET A 246 -13.47 -3.65 1.57
CA MET A 246 -12.37 -4.41 2.14
C MET A 246 -12.86 -5.75 2.71
N ALA A 247 -13.98 -5.75 3.43
CA ALA A 247 -14.57 -6.99 3.93
C ALA A 247 -14.97 -7.91 2.76
N ALA A 248 -15.62 -7.37 1.73
CA ALA A 248 -15.96 -8.11 0.53
C ALA A 248 -14.72 -8.67 -0.19
N ALA A 249 -13.67 -7.86 -0.38
CA ALA A 249 -12.42 -8.28 -1.00
C ALA A 249 -11.76 -9.44 -0.23
N PHE A 250 -11.77 -9.38 1.10
CA PHE A 250 -11.24 -10.43 1.95
C PHE A 250 -12.00 -11.76 1.76
N PHE A 251 -13.33 -11.74 1.90
CA PHE A 251 -14.14 -12.97 1.78
C PHE A 251 -14.17 -13.52 0.35
N ILE A 252 -14.23 -12.65 -0.65
CA ILE A 252 -14.16 -13.07 -2.07
C ILE A 252 -12.79 -13.69 -2.35
N GLY A 253 -11.69 -13.01 -1.96
CA GLY A 253 -10.34 -13.52 -2.16
C GLY A 253 -10.12 -14.87 -1.48
N LEU A 254 -10.57 -15.02 -0.22
CA LEU A 254 -10.50 -16.30 0.50
C LEU A 254 -11.32 -17.39 -0.20
N SER A 255 -12.56 -17.09 -0.61
CA SER A 255 -13.44 -18.05 -1.29
C SER A 255 -12.84 -18.49 -2.63
N LEU A 256 -12.25 -17.55 -3.38
CA LEU A 256 -11.59 -17.83 -4.64
C LEU A 256 -10.31 -18.68 -4.43
N GLN A 257 -9.59 -18.46 -3.34
CA GLN A 257 -8.43 -19.29 -2.99
C GLN A 257 -8.84 -20.73 -2.65
N VAL A 258 -9.94 -20.91 -1.91
CA VAL A 258 -10.53 -22.24 -1.67
C VAL A 258 -10.97 -22.89 -3.00
N LEU A 259 -11.58 -22.13 -3.88
CA LEU A 259 -12.04 -22.62 -5.19
C LEU A 259 -10.90 -23.23 -6.02
N VAL A 260 -9.76 -22.54 -6.12
CA VAL A 260 -8.60 -23.01 -6.91
C VAL A 260 -7.85 -24.18 -6.29
N THR A 261 -8.08 -24.47 -5.01
CA THR A 261 -7.43 -25.59 -4.30
C THR A 261 -8.34 -26.79 -4.08
N GLU A 262 -9.68 -26.61 -4.13
CA GLU A 262 -10.60 -27.70 -3.80
C GLU A 262 -11.46 -28.18 -4.97
N ILE A 263 -11.78 -27.33 -5.94
CA ILE A 263 -12.62 -27.70 -7.07
C ILE A 263 -11.79 -28.41 -8.16
N PRO A 264 -12.11 -29.66 -8.56
CA PRO A 264 -11.29 -30.48 -9.44
C PRO A 264 -10.87 -29.80 -10.74
N TYR A 265 -11.78 -29.08 -11.37
CA TYR A 265 -11.50 -28.35 -12.61
C TYR A 265 -10.38 -27.32 -12.43
N PHE A 266 -10.46 -26.51 -11.38
CA PHE A 266 -9.47 -25.48 -11.08
C PHE A 266 -8.16 -26.08 -10.55
N VAL A 267 -8.23 -27.14 -9.74
CA VAL A 267 -7.06 -27.89 -9.28
C VAL A 267 -6.21 -28.34 -10.46
N THR A 268 -6.85 -28.88 -11.49
CA THR A 268 -6.15 -29.30 -12.72
C THR A 268 -5.61 -28.11 -13.50
N ALA A 269 -6.40 -27.06 -13.67
CA ALA A 269 -6.02 -25.87 -14.45
C ALA A 269 -4.84 -25.11 -13.83
N PHE A 270 -4.82 -24.96 -12.50
CA PHE A 270 -3.75 -24.28 -11.77
C PHE A 270 -2.62 -25.21 -11.35
N GLY A 271 -2.83 -26.52 -11.47
CA GLY A 271 -1.86 -27.54 -11.02
C GLY A 271 -1.63 -27.48 -9.52
N THR A 272 -2.67 -27.22 -8.76
CA THR A 272 -2.71 -27.27 -7.29
C THR A 272 -3.02 -28.71 -6.81
N CYS A 273 -3.15 -28.90 -5.51
CA CYS A 273 -3.67 -30.14 -4.93
C CYS A 273 -4.67 -29.81 -3.81
N ARG A 274 -5.58 -30.75 -3.55
CA ARG A 274 -6.52 -30.61 -2.43
C ARG A 274 -5.83 -30.63 -1.10
N LEU A 275 -6.29 -29.81 -0.18
CA LEU A 275 -5.75 -29.64 1.16
C LEU A 275 -6.71 -30.25 2.20
N SER A 276 -6.17 -30.93 3.17
CA SER A 276 -6.92 -31.38 4.34
C SER A 276 -7.26 -30.20 5.25
N LEU A 277 -8.26 -30.36 6.11
CA LEU A 277 -8.66 -29.30 7.05
C LEU A 277 -7.52 -28.90 8.00
N SER A 278 -6.67 -29.84 8.40
CA SER A 278 -5.50 -29.57 9.24
C SER A 278 -4.41 -28.79 8.49
N GLU A 279 -4.24 -29.00 7.19
CA GLU A 279 -3.34 -28.22 6.35
C GLU A 279 -3.88 -26.79 6.19
N TRP A 280 -5.16 -26.64 5.89
CA TRP A 280 -5.82 -25.34 5.83
C TRP A 280 -5.63 -24.54 7.11
N ALA A 281 -5.89 -25.13 8.27
CA ALA A 281 -5.73 -24.45 9.56
C ALA A 281 -4.29 -23.94 9.79
N ARG A 282 -3.28 -24.78 9.48
CA ARG A 282 -1.87 -24.39 9.62
C ARG A 282 -1.48 -23.29 8.64
N LEU A 283 -1.90 -23.39 7.37
CA LEU A 283 -1.57 -22.41 6.34
C LEU A 283 -2.25 -21.05 6.59
N ILE A 284 -3.51 -21.04 7.06
CA ILE A 284 -4.21 -19.80 7.45
C ILE A 284 -3.52 -19.16 8.66
N LEU A 285 -3.12 -19.94 9.66
CA LEU A 285 -2.40 -19.41 10.81
C LEU A 285 -1.06 -18.77 10.39
N LEU A 286 -0.33 -19.41 9.49
CA LEU A 286 0.91 -18.87 8.94
C LEU A 286 0.64 -17.61 8.10
N ALA A 287 -0.39 -17.61 7.28
CA ALA A 287 -0.78 -16.47 6.45
C ALA A 287 -1.27 -15.26 7.27
N ALA A 288 -1.71 -15.45 8.52
CA ALA A 288 -2.11 -14.36 9.41
C ALA A 288 -0.92 -13.63 10.07
N MET A 289 0.31 -14.09 9.87
CA MET A 289 1.51 -13.47 10.47
C MET A 289 1.69 -11.97 10.16
N PRO A 290 1.38 -11.44 8.96
CA PRO A 290 1.45 -10.00 8.71
C PRO A 290 0.53 -9.18 9.63
N LEU A 291 -0.65 -9.73 9.97
CA LEU A 291 -1.57 -9.10 10.91
C LEU A 291 -1.02 -9.10 12.34
N LEU A 292 -0.44 -10.23 12.77
CA LEU A 292 0.23 -10.34 14.08
C LEU A 292 1.44 -9.41 14.16
N ALA A 293 2.22 -9.31 13.09
CA ALA A 293 3.34 -8.38 13.01
C ALA A 293 2.89 -6.92 13.11
N HIS A 294 1.75 -6.56 12.51
CA HIS A 294 1.14 -5.24 12.66
C HIS A 294 0.85 -4.93 14.14
N GLU A 295 0.18 -5.83 14.84
CA GLU A 295 -0.12 -5.65 16.28
C GLU A 295 1.15 -5.55 17.14
N LEU A 296 2.14 -6.39 16.88
CA LEU A 296 3.41 -6.35 17.61
C LEU A 296 4.19 -5.05 17.38
N LEU A 297 4.17 -4.51 16.16
CA LEU A 297 4.82 -3.22 15.85
C LEU A 297 4.16 -2.05 16.61
N LEU A 298 2.86 -2.12 16.88
CA LEU A 298 2.15 -1.10 17.67
C LEU A 298 2.50 -1.17 19.18
N LEU A 299 2.95 -2.33 19.67
CA LEU A 299 3.35 -2.50 21.07
C LEU A 299 4.78 -2.03 21.35
N LEU A 300 5.59 -1.78 20.31
CA LEU A 300 6.98 -1.33 20.50
C LEU A 300 7.02 0.09 21.09
N PRO A 301 7.74 0.30 22.22
CA PRO A 301 7.88 1.61 22.83
C PRO A 301 8.71 2.53 21.93
N GLY A 302 8.11 3.61 21.44
CA GLY A 302 8.76 4.62 20.57
C GLY A 302 7.86 5.23 19.52
N LYS A 303 6.74 4.63 19.19
CA LYS A 303 5.71 5.20 18.30
C LYS A 303 4.62 5.86 19.14
N LYS A 304 4.81 7.11 19.58
CA LYS A 304 3.69 7.92 20.08
C LYS A 304 2.72 8.16 18.92
N ALA A 305 1.43 7.94 19.16
CA ALA A 305 0.37 8.35 18.26
C ALA A 305 0.63 9.79 17.76
N GLY A 306 0.96 9.93 16.48
CA GLY A 306 1.30 11.23 15.86
C GLY A 306 2.63 11.32 15.13
N SER A 307 3.52 10.31 15.16
CA SER A 307 4.83 10.36 14.49
C SER A 307 5.32 9.02 13.96
N SER A 308 4.47 8.24 13.33
CA SER A 308 4.88 6.95 12.75
C SER A 308 5.72 7.09 11.46
N PHE A 309 5.94 8.33 11.02
CA PHE A 309 6.90 8.65 9.98
C PHE A 309 7.70 9.87 10.43
N PRO A 310 9.02 9.77 10.67
CA PRO A 310 9.81 10.93 11.08
C PRO A 310 9.66 12.03 10.03
N SER A 311 9.12 13.19 10.44
CA SER A 311 9.10 14.37 9.60
C SER A 311 10.55 14.75 9.32
N SER A 312 10.94 14.81 8.06
CA SER A 312 12.25 15.30 7.60
C SER A 312 12.48 16.81 7.85
N ALA A 313 11.71 17.42 8.77
CA ALA A 313 11.77 18.84 9.07
C ALA A 313 12.83 19.24 10.13
N SER A 314 13.64 18.29 10.66
CA SER A 314 14.59 18.61 11.75
C SER A 314 16.01 18.97 11.30
N THR A 315 16.32 18.96 9.98
CA THR A 315 17.71 19.20 9.53
C THR A 315 17.93 20.54 8.82
N ALA A 316 16.89 21.36 8.64
CA ALA A 316 17.02 22.66 7.95
C ALA A 316 17.05 23.89 8.88
N ALA A 317 16.89 23.73 10.20
CA ALA A 317 16.81 24.85 11.15
C ALA A 317 18.13 25.24 11.84
N SER A 318 19.28 24.64 11.48
CA SER A 318 20.57 24.92 12.14
C SER A 318 21.62 25.58 11.24
N ARG A 319 21.22 26.26 10.16
CA ARG A 319 22.13 27.15 9.43
C ARG A 319 21.52 28.54 9.32
N ARG A 320 21.54 29.30 10.40
CA ARG A 320 21.62 30.76 10.34
C ARG A 320 23.10 31.11 10.07
N PRO A 321 23.42 31.91 9.07
CA PRO A 321 24.74 32.53 9.01
C PRO A 321 24.79 33.63 10.07
N GLU A 322 25.61 33.42 11.12
CA GLU A 322 26.21 34.52 11.85
C GLU A 322 27.19 35.26 10.91
N SER A 323 27.03 36.52 10.85
CA SER A 323 28.02 37.54 10.61
C SER A 323 27.51 38.64 9.67
N ALA A 324 27.23 39.76 10.26
CA ALA A 324 27.84 41.05 9.87
C ALA A 324 27.23 42.15 10.74
N ALA A 325 27.73 42.25 11.96
CA ALA A 325 27.68 43.48 12.69
C ALA A 325 29.15 43.76 13.11
N GLU A 326 29.81 44.58 12.32
CA GLU A 326 30.88 45.48 12.78
C GLU A 326 31.43 46.22 11.58
N SER A 327 31.29 47.49 11.67
CA SER A 327 32.13 48.61 11.23
C SER A 327 31.41 49.67 10.39
N ARG A 328 31.25 50.75 11.10
CA ARG A 328 31.11 52.17 10.72
C ARG A 328 29.71 52.71 10.46
#